data_ac5ac964256f4e7941f918440c180978
#
_entry.id   ac5ac964256f4e7941f918440c180978
#
_cell.length_a   1.000
_cell.length_b   1.000
_cell.length_c   1.000
_cell.angle_alpha   90.00
_cell.angle_beta   90.00
_cell.angle_gamma   90.00
#
_symmetry.space_group_name_H-M   'P 1'
#
loop_
_entity.id
_entity.type
_entity.pdbx_description
1 polymer ?
#
loop_
_entity_poly.entity_id
_entity_poly.type
_entity_poly.pdbx_seq_one_letter_code
_entity_poly.pdbx_strand_id
1 'polypeptide(L)'
;MPSQSPLLAGVGGTVSLLAALDLGLTAYEPGLLEGLAIGRARLEDLIRRILTSTHDERRSWPVMGEGRADIVVAGALVVGLLAERFPSSALVCSTQGLRYGLVRLAADEVRAGRAGGNSGK
;
A
#
# COMPACT_ATOMS: atom_id res chain seq x y z
N MET A 1 -8.32 -6.79 23.92
CA MET A 1 -8.44 -6.55 23.17
C MET A 1 -9.24 -7.12 22.26
N PRO A 2 -9.82 -7.89 22.49
CA PRO A 2 -10.66 -8.52 21.60
C PRO A 2 -11.63 -7.63 20.92
N SER A 3 -11.94 -6.53 21.50
CA SER A 3 -12.85 -5.63 20.85
C SER A 3 -12.24 -4.91 19.68
N GLN A 4 -10.96 -5.03 19.49
CA GLN A 4 -10.32 -4.32 18.39
C GLN A 4 -10.37 -5.13 17.12
N SER A 5 -10.75 -4.50 16.04
CA SER A 5 -10.68 -5.14 14.74
C SER A 5 -9.23 -5.24 14.28
N PRO A 6 -8.87 -6.33 13.63
CA PRO A 6 -7.52 -6.41 13.08
C PRO A 6 -7.31 -5.35 12.01
N LEU A 7 -6.08 -4.95 11.83
CA LEU A 7 -5.72 -4.03 10.77
C LEU A 7 -5.26 -4.82 9.56
N LEU A 8 -5.55 -4.27 8.40
CA LEU A 8 -5.09 -4.85 7.15
C LEU A 8 -3.93 -4.00 6.67
N ALA A 9 -2.80 -4.60 6.46
CA ALA A 9 -1.63 -3.87 5.97
C ALA A 9 -1.42 -4.20 4.51
N GLY A 10 -1.13 -3.18 3.71
CA GLY A 10 -0.93 -3.38 2.29
C GLY A 10 0.30 -2.69 1.78
N VAL A 11 0.89 -3.27 0.75
CA VAL A 11 2.03 -2.70 0.06
C VAL A 11 1.75 -2.74 -1.44
N GLY A 12 2.52 -1.98 -2.19
CA GLY A 12 2.42 -2.00 -3.64
C GLY A 12 1.79 -0.75 -4.20
N GLY A 13 1.77 -0.68 -5.52
CA GLY A 13 1.37 0.52 -6.22
C GLY A 13 -0.07 0.94 -5.98
N THR A 14 -0.99 -0.02 -5.93
CA THR A 14 -2.39 0.32 -5.71
C THR A 14 -2.62 0.87 -4.32
N VAL A 15 -2.02 0.24 -3.30
CA VAL A 15 -2.20 0.72 -1.92
C VAL A 15 -1.58 2.10 -1.76
N SER A 16 -0.39 2.30 -2.33
CA SER A 16 0.25 3.62 -2.28
C SER A 16 -0.58 4.67 -2.99
N LEU A 17 -1.20 4.31 -4.09
CA LEU A 17 -2.05 5.24 -4.81
C LEU A 17 -3.30 5.59 -4.02
N LEU A 18 -3.91 4.60 -3.38
CA LEU A 18 -5.06 4.87 -2.53
C LEU A 18 -4.70 5.82 -1.40
N ALA A 19 -3.53 5.60 -0.80
CA ALA A 19 -3.06 6.47 0.27
C ALA A 19 -2.80 7.88 -0.23
N ALA A 20 -2.21 8.01 -1.41
CA ALA A 20 -1.95 9.33 -1.98
C ALA A 20 -3.24 10.05 -2.31
N LEU A 21 -4.23 9.34 -2.82
CA LEU A 21 -5.54 9.94 -3.09
C LEU A 21 -6.22 10.36 -1.80
N ASP A 22 -6.06 9.56 -0.75
CA ASP A 22 -6.66 9.88 0.54
C ASP A 22 -6.10 11.18 1.10
N LEU A 23 -4.81 11.41 0.92
CA LEU A 23 -4.17 12.64 1.39
C LEU A 23 -4.30 13.80 0.40
N GLY A 24 -4.79 13.54 -0.79
CA GLY A 24 -4.90 14.59 -1.80
C GLY A 24 -3.56 15.05 -2.35
N LEU A 25 -2.60 14.14 -2.41
CA LEU A 25 -1.27 14.51 -2.89
C LEU A 25 -1.26 14.72 -4.38
N THR A 26 -0.38 15.61 -4.82
CA THR A 26 -0.19 15.84 -6.25
C THR A 26 1.05 15.15 -6.77
N ALA A 27 1.85 14.56 -5.90
CA ALA A 27 3.04 13.83 -6.29
C ALA A 27 3.24 12.69 -5.29
N TYR A 28 3.98 11.69 -5.71
CA TYR A 28 4.24 10.54 -4.85
C TYR A 28 5.28 10.91 -3.80
N GLU A 29 4.90 10.80 -2.53
CA GLU A 29 5.78 11.13 -1.41
C GLU A 29 5.73 10.01 -0.40
N PRO A 30 6.62 9.02 -0.55
CA PRO A 30 6.56 7.82 0.32
C PRO A 30 6.64 8.13 1.80
N GLY A 31 7.36 9.18 2.17
CA GLY A 31 7.47 9.53 3.59
C GLY A 31 6.14 9.90 4.22
N LEU A 32 5.20 10.42 3.43
CA LEU A 32 3.88 10.75 3.93
C LEU A 32 2.94 9.56 3.90
N LEU A 33 3.24 8.57 3.09
CA LEU A 33 2.37 7.42 2.91
C LEU A 33 2.67 6.29 3.87
N GLU A 34 3.92 6.19 4.30
CA GLU A 34 4.31 5.08 5.16
C GLU A 34 3.55 5.13 6.47
N GLY A 35 2.86 4.06 6.78
CA GLY A 35 2.10 3.97 8.02
C GLY A 35 0.75 4.65 7.99
N LEU A 36 0.38 5.24 6.86
CA LEU A 36 -0.92 5.92 6.79
C LEU A 36 -2.03 4.90 6.91
N ALA A 37 -2.97 5.16 7.81
CA ALA A 37 -4.12 4.30 7.99
C ALA A 37 -5.32 4.92 7.28
N ILE A 38 -5.94 4.16 6.38
CA ILE A 38 -7.14 4.59 5.69
C ILE A 38 -8.30 3.87 6.36
N GLY A 39 -9.18 4.61 7.01
CA GLY A 39 -10.33 4.02 7.67
C GLY A 39 -11.24 3.33 6.67
N ARG A 40 -12.02 2.38 7.15
CA ARG A 40 -12.83 1.55 6.28
C ARG A 40 -13.78 2.35 5.41
N ALA A 41 -14.49 3.31 6.01
CA ALA A 41 -15.44 4.12 5.25
C ALA A 41 -14.73 4.92 4.16
N ARG A 42 -13.59 5.48 4.50
CA ARG A 42 -12.80 6.25 3.54
C ARG A 42 -12.28 5.36 2.43
N LEU A 43 -11.84 4.16 2.78
CA LEU A 43 -11.37 3.20 1.79
C LEU A 43 -12.47 2.83 0.80
N GLU A 44 -13.67 2.60 1.30
CA GLU A 44 -14.80 2.28 0.44
C GLU A 44 -15.11 3.43 -0.51
N ASP A 45 -15.03 4.67 -0.01
CA ASP A 45 -15.26 5.84 -0.86
C ASP A 45 -14.20 5.96 -1.95
N LEU A 46 -12.94 5.73 -1.61
CA LEU A 46 -11.86 5.81 -2.59
C LEU A 46 -12.02 4.75 -3.66
N ILE A 47 -12.36 3.53 -3.27
CA ILE A 47 -12.55 2.45 -4.23
C ILE A 47 -13.73 2.77 -5.13
N ARG A 48 -14.83 3.26 -4.56
CA ARG A 48 -15.99 3.64 -5.37
C ARG A 48 -15.63 4.74 -6.36
N ARG A 49 -14.85 5.72 -5.91
CA ARG A 49 -14.42 6.80 -6.78
C ARG A 49 -13.64 6.27 -7.98
N ILE A 50 -12.76 5.31 -7.73
CA ILE A 50 -11.98 4.72 -8.81
C ILE A 50 -12.89 3.93 -9.76
N LEU A 51 -13.78 3.13 -9.21
CA LEU A 51 -14.64 2.25 -10.03
C LEU A 51 -15.65 3.02 -10.85
N THR A 52 -16.06 4.19 -10.39
CA THR A 52 -17.06 4.97 -11.12
C THR A 52 -16.46 6.04 -12.02
N SER A 53 -15.13 6.20 -11.99
CA SER A 53 -14.46 7.19 -12.82
C SER A 53 -14.24 6.64 -14.23
N THR A 54 -14.12 7.56 -15.20
CA THR A 54 -13.74 7.17 -16.54
C THR A 54 -12.22 7.09 -16.62
N HIS A 55 -11.73 6.45 -17.67
CA HIS A 55 -10.30 6.37 -17.91
C HIS A 55 -9.69 7.77 -18.02
N ASP A 56 -10.36 8.67 -18.72
CA ASP A 56 -9.85 10.03 -18.89
C ASP A 56 -9.80 10.77 -17.56
N GLU A 57 -10.81 10.58 -16.73
CA GLU A 57 -10.81 11.20 -15.41
C GLU A 57 -9.63 10.70 -14.60
N ARG A 58 -9.39 9.40 -14.60
CA ARG A 58 -8.27 8.83 -13.85
C ARG A 58 -6.93 9.35 -14.33
N ARG A 59 -6.79 9.47 -15.65
CA ARG A 59 -5.53 9.98 -16.20
C ARG A 59 -5.24 11.41 -15.77
N SER A 60 -6.27 12.17 -15.45
CA SER A 60 -6.09 13.55 -15.05
C SER A 60 -5.70 13.71 -13.57
N TRP A 61 -5.79 12.66 -12.80
CA TRP A 61 -5.45 12.76 -11.38
C TRP A 61 -3.93 12.91 -11.24
N PRO A 62 -3.47 13.88 -10.43
CA PRO A 62 -2.03 14.19 -10.41
C PRO A 62 -1.12 13.02 -10.03
N VAL A 63 -1.56 12.17 -9.11
CA VAL A 63 -0.71 11.07 -8.67
C VAL A 63 -0.83 9.83 -9.55
N MET A 64 -1.66 9.89 -10.59
CA MET A 64 -1.91 8.73 -11.41
C MET A 64 -0.87 8.63 -12.49
N GLY A 65 0.19 8.15 -12.44
CA GLY A 65 1.18 8.10 -13.49
C GLY A 65 0.66 7.40 -14.73
N GLU A 66 1.38 7.50 -15.80
CA GLU A 66 1.03 6.86 -17.04
C GLU A 66 1.00 5.35 -16.86
N GLY A 67 0.02 4.73 -17.43
CA GLY A 67 -0.13 3.29 -17.33
C GLY A 67 -0.90 2.84 -16.10
N ARG A 68 -0.93 3.67 -15.06
CA ARG A 68 -1.65 3.26 -13.85
C ARG A 68 -3.14 3.39 -14.00
N ALA A 69 -3.59 4.33 -14.82
CA ALA A 69 -5.01 4.54 -15.04
C ALA A 69 -5.70 3.28 -15.55
N ASP A 70 -4.96 2.42 -16.24
CA ASP A 70 -5.52 1.19 -16.78
C ASP A 70 -5.59 0.07 -15.75
N ILE A 71 -4.60 -0.02 -14.87
CA ILE A 71 -4.50 -1.16 -13.97
C ILE A 71 -5.07 -0.87 -12.58
N VAL A 72 -5.32 0.40 -12.27
CA VAL A 72 -5.76 0.75 -10.92
C VAL A 72 -7.14 0.19 -10.61
N VAL A 73 -7.97 0.03 -11.63
CA VAL A 73 -9.32 -0.49 -11.42
C VAL A 73 -9.24 -1.93 -10.90
N ALA A 74 -8.41 -2.76 -11.55
CA ALA A 74 -8.25 -4.14 -11.12
C ALA A 74 -7.66 -4.18 -9.71
N GLY A 75 -6.66 -3.33 -9.43
CA GLY A 75 -6.07 -3.27 -8.11
C GLY A 75 -7.08 -2.84 -7.05
N ALA A 76 -7.91 -1.85 -7.35
CA ALA A 76 -8.92 -1.39 -6.42
C ALA A 76 -9.96 -2.49 -6.15
N LEU A 77 -10.33 -3.25 -7.17
CA LEU A 77 -11.24 -4.37 -6.98
C LEU A 77 -10.65 -5.42 -6.04
N VAL A 78 -9.38 -5.74 -6.23
CA VAL A 78 -8.71 -6.71 -5.37
C VAL A 78 -8.69 -6.23 -3.93
N VAL A 79 -8.32 -4.96 -3.72
CA VAL A 79 -8.29 -4.40 -2.37
C VAL A 79 -9.68 -4.42 -1.75
N GLY A 80 -10.70 -4.06 -2.54
CA GLY A 80 -12.07 -4.08 -2.05
C GLY A 80 -12.53 -5.46 -1.63
N LEU A 81 -12.20 -6.47 -2.44
CA LEU A 81 -12.57 -7.84 -2.12
C LEU A 81 -11.86 -8.34 -0.88
N LEU A 82 -10.58 -8.00 -0.74
CA LEU A 82 -9.83 -8.39 0.45
C LEU A 82 -10.39 -7.70 1.69
N ALA A 83 -10.77 -6.45 1.57
CA ALA A 83 -11.34 -5.72 2.70
C ALA A 83 -12.68 -6.33 3.14
N GLU A 84 -13.45 -6.83 2.19
CA GLU A 84 -14.70 -7.51 2.52
C GLU A 84 -14.44 -8.85 3.18
N ARG A 85 -13.46 -9.58 2.65
CA ARG A 85 -13.20 -10.92 3.14
C ARG A 85 -12.53 -10.91 4.50
N PHE A 86 -11.70 -9.93 4.76
CA PHE A 86 -10.98 -9.80 6.02
C PHE A 86 -11.36 -8.48 6.67
N PRO A 87 -12.50 -8.45 7.37
CA PRO A 87 -12.97 -7.19 7.96
C PRO A 87 -11.92 -6.59 8.88
N SER A 88 -11.68 -5.33 8.71
CA SER A 88 -10.69 -4.61 9.49
C SER A 88 -11.16 -3.19 9.66
N SER A 89 -10.59 -2.50 10.64
CA SER A 89 -10.97 -1.10 10.88
C SER A 89 -10.27 -0.15 9.93
N ALA A 90 -9.16 -0.55 9.36
CA ALA A 90 -8.40 0.33 8.48
C ALA A 90 -7.43 -0.47 7.63
N LEU A 91 -7.06 0.12 6.50
CA LEU A 91 -5.97 -0.37 5.67
C LEU A 91 -4.76 0.49 5.95
N VAL A 92 -3.67 -0.12 6.40
CA VAL A 92 -2.44 0.61 6.68
C VAL A 92 -1.51 0.46 5.50
N CYS A 93 -1.05 1.58 4.99
CA CYS A 93 -0.16 1.60 3.83
C CYS A 93 1.28 1.40 4.24
N SER A 94 1.99 0.54 3.54
CA SER A 94 3.44 0.46 3.69
C SER A 94 4.06 0.72 2.33
N THR A 95 5.07 1.55 2.30
CA THR A 95 5.83 1.80 1.08
C THR A 95 7.05 0.92 1.00
N GLN A 96 7.27 0.07 2.00
CA GLN A 96 8.42 -0.80 2.06
C GLN A 96 8.03 -2.17 1.53
N GLY A 97 8.03 -2.28 0.21
CA GLY A 97 7.59 -3.51 -0.43
C GLY A 97 8.63 -4.62 -0.39
N LEU A 98 8.40 -5.63 -1.21
CA LEU A 98 9.24 -6.82 -1.20
C LEU A 98 10.70 -6.52 -1.43
N ARG A 99 11.00 -5.64 -2.39
CA ARG A 99 12.41 -5.32 -2.66
C ARG A 99 13.09 -4.73 -1.45
N TYR A 100 12.39 -3.86 -0.73
CA TYR A 100 12.95 -3.27 0.49
C TYR A 100 13.21 -4.36 1.53
N GLY A 101 12.26 -5.28 1.69
CA GLY A 101 12.41 -6.37 2.64
C GLY A 101 13.58 -7.27 2.28
N LEU A 102 13.77 -7.56 0.99
CA LEU A 102 14.88 -8.38 0.56
C LEU A 102 16.22 -7.71 0.84
N VAL A 103 16.29 -6.40 0.61
CA VAL A 103 17.52 -5.67 0.92
C VAL A 103 17.80 -5.70 2.42
N ARG A 104 16.75 -5.54 3.23
CA ARG A 104 16.92 -5.60 4.68
C ARG A 104 17.40 -6.98 5.13
N LEU A 105 16.82 -8.02 4.58
CA LEU A 105 17.23 -9.38 4.91
C LEU A 105 18.69 -9.62 4.53
N ALA A 106 19.08 -9.18 3.35
CA ALA A 106 20.47 -9.34 2.92
C ALA A 106 21.41 -8.58 3.83
N ALA A 107 21.05 -7.36 4.22
CA ALA A 107 21.87 -6.58 5.13
C ALA A 107 21.97 -7.23 6.49
N ASP A 108 20.89 -7.77 6.99
CA ASP A 108 20.90 -8.46 8.28
C ASP A 108 21.76 -9.70 8.23
N GLU A 109 21.72 -10.44 7.14
CA GLU A 109 22.56 -11.62 7.01
C GLU A 109 24.04 -11.26 6.95
N VAL A 110 24.36 -10.19 6.24
CA VAL A 110 25.74 -9.74 6.20
C VAL A 110 26.21 -9.34 7.59
N ARG A 111 25.37 -8.63 8.33
CA ARG A 111 25.73 -8.24 9.69
C ARG A 111 25.89 -9.43 10.60
N ALA A 112 25.00 -10.39 10.52
CA ALA A 112 25.08 -11.59 11.32
C ALA A 112 26.30 -12.40 10.95
N GLY A 113 26.60 -12.50 9.67
CA GLY A 113 27.79 -13.19 9.22
C GLY A 113 29.06 -12.55 9.72
N ARG A 114 29.07 -11.23 9.74
CA ARG A 114 30.24 -10.56 10.25
C ARG A 114 30.36 -10.73 11.73
N ALA A 115 29.28 -10.63 12.47
CA ALA A 115 29.28 -10.77 13.89
C ALA A 115 29.63 -12.19 14.29
N GLY A 116 29.12 -13.15 13.59
CA GLY A 116 29.41 -14.49 13.89
C GLY A 116 30.56 -15.05 13.16
N GLY A 117 31.33 -14.24 12.67
CA GLY A 117 32.44 -14.42 11.87
C GLY A 117 32.91 -15.68 11.45
N ASN A 118 33.23 -16.40 12.17
CA ASN A 118 33.75 -17.54 11.78
C ASN A 118 33.00 -18.64 12.17
N SER A 119 31.92 -18.42 12.76
CA SER A 119 31.32 -19.44 13.45
C SER A 119 30.85 -20.52 12.59
N GLY A 120 30.65 -20.40 11.52
CA GLY A 120 30.08 -21.44 10.88
C GLY A 120 30.65 -21.86 9.70
N LYS A 121 31.65 -21.38 9.58
CA LYS A 121 32.06 -21.67 8.39
C LYS A 121 33.17 -22.11 8.41
#